data_29b28b38f135be0a4cd8b6d71369c31e
#
_entry.id   29b28b38f135be0a4cd8b6d71369c31e
#
_cell.length_a   1.000
_cell.length_b   1.000
_cell.length_c   1.000
_cell.angle_alpha   90.00
_cell.angle_beta   90.00
_cell.angle_gamma   90.00
#
_symmetry.space_group_name_H-M   'P 1'
#
loop_
_entity.id
_entity.type
_entity.pdbx_description
1 polymer ?
#
loop_
_entity_poly.entity_id
_entity_poly.type
_entity_poly.pdbx_seq_one_letter_code
_entity_poly.pdbx_strand_id
1 'polypeptide(L)'
;QRTDRSTPPPMRVPHSLKTTPFHARTARLVQGQTWRRWSGYAAASCYEFTHDREYAAIRSAAALIDVSPLFKYRITGADATRLLDRVVTRDVSKARPGQVLYTSWCDGHGKVIDDGTVCRLGEQDYRLTSAEPSLRWLHRNAFGMQVAIEEISEALGALALQGPTSARLLAAVSD
;
A
#
# COMPACT_ATOMS: atom_id res chain seq x y z
N GLN A 1 39.90 46.46 -4.30
CA GLN A 1 38.53 46.05 -3.86
C GLN A 1 38.37 44.54 -4.14
N ARG A 2 38.37 43.72 -3.09
CA ARG A 2 38.07 42.28 -3.20
C ARG A 2 36.59 42.10 -3.11
N THR A 3 36.00 41.57 -4.18
CA THR A 3 34.60 41.15 -4.20
C THR A 3 34.41 39.91 -3.36
N ASP A 4 33.67 40.08 -2.28
CA ASP A 4 33.24 39.01 -1.38
C ASP A 4 32.30 38.05 -2.19
N ARG A 5 32.78 36.83 -2.45
CA ARG A 5 31.95 35.78 -3.04
C ARG A 5 31.17 35.13 -1.89
N SER A 6 29.96 35.68 -1.65
CA SER A 6 29.03 35.06 -0.72
C SER A 6 28.79 33.60 -1.09
N THR A 7 29.15 32.70 -0.18
CA THR A 7 28.85 31.27 -0.26
C THR A 7 27.33 31.10 -0.42
N PRO A 8 26.85 30.36 -1.44
CA PRO A 8 25.42 30.13 -1.57
C PRO A 8 24.89 29.41 -0.32
N PRO A 9 23.65 29.72 0.11
CA PRO A 9 23.07 29.07 1.28
C PRO A 9 23.03 27.56 1.06
N PRO A 10 23.20 26.76 2.14
CA PRO A 10 23.16 25.31 2.03
C PRO A 10 21.81 24.88 1.44
N MET A 11 21.85 24.10 0.36
CA MET A 11 20.67 23.52 -0.27
C MET A 11 19.90 22.77 0.83
N ARG A 12 18.66 23.19 1.10
CA ARG A 12 17.75 22.44 1.99
C ARG A 12 17.62 21.03 1.41
N VAL A 13 18.21 20.06 2.10
CA VAL A 13 17.97 18.63 1.79
C VAL A 13 16.47 18.41 1.85
N PRO A 14 15.82 17.99 0.77
CA PRO A 14 14.40 17.62 0.83
C PRO A 14 14.25 16.60 1.96
N HIS A 15 13.15 16.67 2.72
CA HIS A 15 12.84 15.67 3.75
C HIS A 15 13.12 14.29 3.17
N SER A 16 14.04 13.54 3.79
CA SER A 16 14.47 12.24 3.29
C SER A 16 13.24 11.35 3.14
N LEU A 17 13.03 10.78 1.95
CA LEU A 17 11.97 9.81 1.73
C LEU A 17 12.19 8.62 2.67
N LYS A 18 11.10 8.05 3.18
CA LYS A 18 11.15 6.80 3.91
C LYS A 18 11.63 5.68 2.99
N THR A 19 12.18 4.64 3.55
CA THR A 19 12.53 3.41 2.82
C THR A 19 11.65 2.27 3.31
N THR A 20 11.28 1.36 2.40
CA THR A 20 10.53 0.16 2.76
C THR A 20 11.43 -0.86 3.48
N PRO A 21 10.86 -1.86 4.18
CA PRO A 21 11.65 -2.95 4.76
C PRO A 21 12.50 -3.73 3.74
N PHE A 22 12.12 -3.69 2.46
CA PHE A 22 12.79 -4.40 1.37
C PHE A 22 13.84 -3.54 0.66
N HIS A 23 13.89 -2.24 0.93
CA HIS A 23 14.72 -1.27 0.20
C HIS A 23 16.20 -1.68 0.15
N ALA A 24 16.78 -2.11 1.25
CA ALA A 24 18.20 -2.51 1.29
C ALA A 24 18.53 -3.67 0.32
N ARG A 25 17.54 -4.51 0.01
CA ARG A 25 17.67 -5.61 -0.98
C ARG A 25 17.37 -5.14 -2.39
N THR A 26 16.30 -4.37 -2.58
CA THR A 26 15.82 -3.94 -3.89
C THR A 26 16.68 -2.82 -4.49
N ALA A 27 17.21 -1.90 -3.68
CA ALA A 27 18.04 -0.78 -4.16
C ALA A 27 19.26 -1.23 -4.99
N ARG A 28 19.85 -2.36 -4.64
CA ARG A 28 21.00 -2.92 -5.38
C ARG A 28 20.65 -3.41 -6.79
N LEU A 29 19.37 -3.64 -7.04
CA LEU A 29 18.85 -4.13 -8.33
C LEU A 29 18.46 -2.99 -9.27
N VAL A 30 18.38 -1.75 -8.78
CA VAL A 30 17.96 -0.58 -9.57
C VAL A 30 19.15 -0.06 -10.38
N GLN A 31 19.26 -0.50 -11.63
CA GLN A 31 20.40 -0.20 -12.51
C GLN A 31 20.52 1.29 -12.85
N GLY A 32 19.38 1.93 -13.21
CA GLY A 32 19.32 3.35 -13.59
C GLY A 32 19.33 4.33 -12.40
N GLN A 33 19.34 3.84 -11.16
CA GLN A 33 19.20 4.66 -9.94
C GLN A 33 18.00 5.62 -10.00
N THR A 34 16.92 5.22 -10.69
CA THR A 34 15.71 6.02 -10.88
C THR A 34 14.70 5.72 -9.79
N TRP A 35 14.39 6.75 -9.01
CA TRP A 35 13.49 6.66 -7.87
C TRP A 35 12.32 7.63 -8.01
N ARG A 36 11.15 7.22 -7.55
CA ARG A 36 9.95 8.05 -7.44
C ARG A 36 9.46 8.11 -6.00
N ARG A 37 8.73 9.16 -5.69
CA ARG A 37 8.00 9.25 -4.43
C ARG A 37 6.67 8.50 -4.54
N TRP A 38 6.43 7.59 -3.60
CA TRP A 38 5.14 6.92 -3.44
C TRP A 38 4.74 6.91 -1.97
N SER A 39 3.68 7.64 -1.60
CA SER A 39 3.19 7.77 -0.21
C SER A 39 4.29 8.11 0.81
N GLY A 40 5.26 8.95 0.40
CA GLY A 40 6.39 9.35 1.25
C GLY A 40 7.58 8.40 1.25
N TYR A 41 7.51 7.29 0.51
CA TYR A 41 8.61 6.33 0.36
C TYR A 41 9.39 6.54 -0.94
N ALA A 42 10.67 6.17 -0.90
CA ALA A 42 11.47 6.00 -2.11
C ALA A 42 11.11 4.66 -2.75
N ALA A 43 10.44 4.70 -3.89
CA ALA A 43 10.10 3.52 -4.68
C ALA A 43 10.89 3.50 -5.98
N ALA A 44 11.40 2.34 -6.39
CA ALA A 44 12.05 2.19 -7.69
C ALA A 44 11.06 2.52 -8.82
N SER A 45 11.48 3.34 -9.78
CA SER A 45 10.66 3.61 -10.97
C SER A 45 10.67 2.41 -11.91
N CYS A 46 11.83 1.80 -12.09
CA CYS A 46 12.07 0.51 -12.74
C CYS A 46 13.37 -0.07 -12.19
N TYR A 47 13.58 -1.36 -12.31
CA TYR A 47 14.81 -2.02 -11.87
C TYR A 47 15.88 -2.03 -12.95
N GLU A 48 15.48 -2.17 -14.21
CA GLU A 48 16.39 -2.04 -15.37
C GLU A 48 16.33 -0.61 -15.95
N PHE A 49 16.96 -0.37 -17.08
CA PHE A 49 16.93 0.95 -17.72
C PHE A 49 15.58 1.25 -18.38
N THR A 50 14.81 0.22 -18.72
CA THR A 50 13.47 0.33 -19.32
C THR A 50 12.49 -0.64 -18.64
N HIS A 51 11.19 -0.46 -18.87
CA HIS A 51 10.13 -1.32 -18.32
C HIS A 51 9.89 -2.62 -19.11
N ASP A 52 10.51 -2.81 -20.27
CA ASP A 52 10.12 -3.86 -21.24
C ASP A 52 10.23 -5.26 -20.65
N ARG A 53 11.32 -5.56 -19.94
CA ARG A 53 11.53 -6.88 -19.34
C ARG A 53 10.64 -7.11 -18.13
N GLU A 54 10.42 -6.09 -17.31
CA GLU A 54 9.50 -6.15 -16.17
C GLU A 54 8.07 -6.39 -16.66
N TYR A 55 7.64 -5.66 -17.68
CA TYR A 55 6.34 -5.85 -18.31
C TYR A 55 6.19 -7.28 -18.88
N ALA A 56 7.19 -7.75 -19.65
CA ALA A 56 7.18 -9.09 -20.20
C ALA A 56 7.15 -10.17 -19.10
N ALA A 57 7.88 -9.99 -18.00
CA ALA A 57 7.88 -10.91 -16.86
C ALA A 57 6.50 -11.00 -16.20
N ILE A 58 5.81 -9.88 -15.94
CA ILE A 58 4.47 -9.88 -15.37
C ILE A 58 3.46 -10.57 -16.29
N ARG A 59 3.61 -10.41 -17.61
CA ARG A 59 2.66 -10.95 -18.60
C ARG A 59 2.87 -12.42 -18.89
N SER A 60 4.10 -12.93 -18.84
CA SER A 60 4.46 -14.28 -19.28
C SER A 60 5.02 -15.19 -18.19
N ALA A 61 5.45 -14.64 -17.06
CA ALA A 61 6.05 -15.40 -15.96
C ALA A 61 5.52 -14.91 -14.60
N ALA A 62 6.34 -14.18 -13.85
CA ALA A 62 5.93 -13.50 -12.62
C ALA A 62 6.89 -12.36 -12.27
N ALA A 63 6.39 -11.39 -11.52
CA ALA A 63 7.19 -10.34 -10.91
C ALA A 63 6.79 -10.13 -9.45
N LEU A 64 7.76 -9.76 -8.62
CA LEU A 64 7.56 -9.41 -7.22
C LEU A 64 7.67 -7.88 -7.10
N ILE A 65 6.61 -7.25 -6.62
CA ILE A 65 6.49 -5.79 -6.53
C ILE A 65 6.41 -5.40 -5.06
N ASP A 66 7.25 -4.47 -4.62
CA ASP A 66 7.17 -3.88 -3.29
C ASP A 66 6.02 -2.86 -3.24
N VAL A 67 4.94 -3.25 -2.57
CA VAL A 67 3.73 -2.44 -2.35
C VAL A 67 3.60 -1.99 -0.89
N SER A 68 4.70 -2.02 -0.14
CA SER A 68 4.74 -1.54 1.25
C SER A 68 4.26 -0.09 1.42
N PRO A 69 4.40 0.83 0.45
CA PRO A 69 3.88 2.20 0.57
C PRO A 69 2.35 2.33 0.66
N LEU A 70 1.58 1.28 0.31
CA LEU A 70 0.13 1.29 0.49
C LEU A 70 -0.23 1.48 1.98
N PHE A 71 -1.32 2.20 2.25
CA PHE A 71 -1.85 2.37 3.60
C PHE A 71 -2.57 1.10 4.06
N LYS A 72 -2.39 0.74 5.32
CA LYS A 72 -2.98 -0.46 5.92
C LYS A 72 -3.59 -0.10 7.27
N TYR A 73 -4.84 -0.49 7.44
CA TYR A 73 -5.60 -0.24 8.65
C TYR A 73 -6.10 -1.56 9.23
N ARG A 74 -5.83 -1.81 10.51
CA ARG A 74 -6.50 -2.88 11.25
C ARG A 74 -7.77 -2.31 11.85
N ILE A 75 -8.89 -2.99 11.66
CA ILE A 75 -10.22 -2.59 12.09
C ILE A 75 -10.80 -3.73 12.91
N THR A 76 -11.01 -3.49 14.21
CA THR A 76 -11.48 -4.51 15.16
C THR A 76 -12.60 -3.98 16.03
N GLY A 77 -13.41 -4.88 16.61
CA GLY A 77 -14.48 -4.53 17.53
C GLY A 77 -15.85 -4.97 17.06
N ALA A 78 -16.84 -4.93 17.94
CA ALA A 78 -18.18 -5.47 17.71
C ALA A 78 -18.85 -4.90 16.44
N ASP A 79 -18.55 -3.67 16.08
CA ASP A 79 -19.10 -2.99 14.90
C ASP A 79 -18.15 -2.98 13.69
N ALA A 80 -17.05 -3.76 13.69
CA ALA A 80 -16.06 -3.73 12.61
C ALA A 80 -16.65 -4.09 11.24
N THR A 81 -17.45 -5.16 11.16
CA THR A 81 -18.19 -5.52 9.94
C THR A 81 -19.16 -4.43 9.52
N ARG A 82 -19.92 -3.87 10.46
CA ARG A 82 -20.91 -2.81 10.20
C ARG A 82 -20.24 -1.53 9.67
N LEU A 83 -19.08 -1.16 10.22
CA LEU A 83 -18.32 -0.02 9.71
C LEU A 83 -17.89 -0.26 8.26
N LEU A 84 -17.32 -1.42 7.97
CA LEU A 84 -16.84 -1.73 6.63
C LEU A 84 -17.99 -1.80 5.61
N ASP A 85 -19.12 -2.46 5.94
CA ASP A 85 -20.32 -2.48 5.08
C ASP A 85 -20.89 -1.08 4.81
N ARG A 86 -20.72 -0.15 5.75
CA ARG A 86 -21.11 1.25 5.57
C ARG A 86 -20.17 2.02 4.64
N VAL A 87 -18.88 1.68 4.66
CA VAL A 87 -17.83 2.43 3.95
C VAL A 87 -17.65 1.92 2.52
N VAL A 88 -17.56 0.59 2.33
CA VAL A 88 -17.20 0.00 1.03
C VAL A 88 -18.43 -0.42 0.24
N THR A 89 -18.26 -0.59 -1.08
CA THR A 89 -19.37 -0.96 -1.99
C THR A 89 -19.67 -2.45 -2.02
N ARG A 90 -18.83 -3.30 -1.42
CA ARG A 90 -19.04 -4.74 -1.30
C ARG A 90 -19.67 -5.10 0.04
N ASP A 91 -20.51 -6.12 0.05
CA ASP A 91 -21.08 -6.71 1.27
C ASP A 91 -20.00 -7.52 2.00
N VAL A 92 -19.38 -6.90 3.01
CA VAL A 92 -18.28 -7.49 3.80
C VAL A 92 -18.82 -8.56 4.77
N SER A 93 -20.10 -8.47 5.14
CA SER A 93 -20.74 -9.43 6.06
C SER A 93 -20.68 -10.87 5.51
N LYS A 94 -20.69 -11.02 4.20
CA LYS A 94 -20.60 -12.32 3.50
C LYS A 94 -19.18 -12.87 3.36
N ALA A 95 -18.15 -12.08 3.65
CA ALA A 95 -16.79 -12.56 3.59
C ALA A 95 -16.52 -13.57 4.71
N ARG A 96 -15.81 -14.64 4.41
CA ARG A 96 -15.37 -15.64 5.42
C ARG A 96 -14.00 -15.24 5.99
N PRO A 97 -13.65 -15.62 7.23
CA PRO A 97 -12.28 -15.49 7.72
C PRO A 97 -11.27 -16.08 6.72
N GLY A 98 -10.17 -15.37 6.48
CA GLY A 98 -9.18 -15.70 5.45
C GLY A 98 -9.53 -15.20 4.04
N GLN A 99 -10.74 -14.71 3.79
CA GLN A 99 -11.13 -14.19 2.48
C GLN A 99 -10.70 -12.73 2.31
N VAL A 100 -10.30 -12.40 1.08
CA VAL A 100 -9.95 -11.04 0.64
C VAL A 100 -10.97 -10.59 -0.39
N LEU A 101 -11.51 -9.38 -0.20
CA LEU A 101 -12.42 -8.71 -1.13
C LEU A 101 -11.72 -7.48 -1.70
N TYR A 102 -11.64 -7.39 -3.03
CA TYR A 102 -11.33 -6.13 -3.69
C TYR A 102 -12.59 -5.27 -3.79
N THR A 103 -12.51 -4.01 -3.41
CA THR A 103 -13.66 -3.10 -3.31
C THR A 103 -13.23 -1.65 -3.47
N SER A 104 -14.19 -0.79 -3.83
CA SER A 104 -14.03 0.67 -3.78
C SER A 104 -14.92 1.27 -2.69
N TRP A 105 -14.69 2.54 -2.38
CA TRP A 105 -15.60 3.33 -1.55
C TRP A 105 -15.78 4.73 -2.11
N CYS A 106 -16.95 5.28 -1.81
CA CYS A 106 -17.41 6.53 -2.41
C CYS A 106 -17.76 7.57 -1.35
N ASP A 107 -17.79 8.82 -1.76
CA ASP A 107 -18.36 9.91 -0.96
C ASP A 107 -19.89 9.89 -0.97
N GLY A 108 -20.51 10.85 -0.25
CA GLY A 108 -21.98 10.97 -0.16
C GLY A 108 -22.67 11.34 -1.50
N HIS A 109 -21.89 11.66 -2.54
CA HIS A 109 -22.39 11.95 -3.89
C HIS A 109 -22.14 10.79 -4.87
N GLY A 110 -21.65 9.65 -4.37
CA GLY A 110 -21.37 8.47 -5.19
C GLY A 110 -20.05 8.57 -5.98
N LYS A 111 -19.21 9.57 -5.72
CA LYS A 111 -17.88 9.67 -6.36
C LYS A 111 -16.88 8.78 -5.64
N VAL A 112 -16.11 8.02 -6.40
CA VAL A 112 -15.07 7.15 -5.86
C VAL A 112 -14.01 8.00 -5.15
N ILE A 113 -13.77 7.66 -3.87
CA ILE A 113 -12.68 8.24 -3.06
C ILE A 113 -11.41 7.45 -3.29
N ASP A 114 -11.48 6.11 -3.18
CA ASP A 114 -10.36 5.21 -3.35
C ASP A 114 -10.87 3.77 -3.56
N ASP A 115 -9.95 2.86 -3.80
CA ASP A 115 -10.20 1.42 -3.89
C ASP A 115 -9.10 0.65 -3.15
N GLY A 116 -9.36 -0.63 -2.91
CA GLY A 116 -8.40 -1.45 -2.19
C GLY A 116 -8.91 -2.82 -1.83
N THR A 117 -8.28 -3.42 -0.83
CA THR A 117 -8.65 -4.76 -0.38
C THR A 117 -9.07 -4.77 1.08
N VAL A 118 -10.18 -5.48 1.37
CA VAL A 118 -10.59 -5.84 2.72
C VAL A 118 -10.28 -7.32 2.93
N CYS A 119 -9.38 -7.61 3.85
CA CYS A 119 -9.06 -8.97 4.30
C CYS A 119 -9.78 -9.23 5.62
N ARG A 120 -10.62 -10.26 5.70
CA ARG A 120 -11.21 -10.70 6.97
C ARG A 120 -10.23 -11.65 7.66
N LEU A 121 -9.62 -11.19 8.74
CA LEU A 121 -8.64 -11.96 9.52
C LEU A 121 -9.31 -12.85 10.56
N GLY A 122 -10.42 -12.40 11.11
CA GLY A 122 -11.21 -13.08 12.12
C GLY A 122 -12.68 -12.68 12.05
N GLU A 123 -13.45 -13.02 13.08
CA GLU A 123 -14.89 -12.76 13.10
C GLU A 123 -15.19 -11.25 13.03
N GLN A 124 -14.49 -10.45 13.84
CA GLN A 124 -14.59 -8.98 13.90
C GLN A 124 -13.19 -8.34 13.80
N ASP A 125 -12.34 -8.92 12.98
CA ASP A 125 -10.97 -8.46 12.76
C ASP A 125 -10.69 -8.39 11.25
N TYR A 126 -10.39 -7.19 10.76
CA TYR A 126 -10.20 -6.92 9.35
C TYR A 126 -8.93 -6.10 9.12
N ARG A 127 -8.38 -6.26 7.91
CA ARG A 127 -7.35 -5.36 7.39
C ARG A 127 -7.86 -4.73 6.10
N LEU A 128 -7.96 -3.41 6.10
CA LEU A 128 -8.20 -2.60 4.89
C LEU A 128 -6.84 -2.13 4.35
N THR A 129 -6.61 -2.30 3.06
CA THR A 129 -5.44 -1.74 2.36
C THR A 129 -5.94 -0.77 1.30
N SER A 130 -5.34 0.43 1.22
CA SER A 130 -5.75 1.52 0.33
C SER A 130 -4.55 2.19 -0.34
N ALA A 131 -4.77 2.87 -1.46
CA ALA A 131 -3.74 3.64 -2.17
C ALA A 131 -3.47 4.98 -1.49
N GLU A 132 -4.53 5.64 -1.01
CA GLU A 132 -4.49 6.96 -0.38
C GLU A 132 -4.83 6.90 1.12
N PRO A 133 -4.44 7.92 1.93
CA PRO A 133 -4.71 7.93 3.36
C PRO A 133 -6.21 8.02 3.66
N SER A 134 -6.77 6.93 4.19
CA SER A 134 -8.20 6.79 4.48
C SER A 134 -8.56 6.85 5.97
N LEU A 135 -7.59 7.01 6.90
CA LEU A 135 -7.83 6.96 8.35
C LEU A 135 -8.92 7.95 8.81
N ARG A 136 -8.85 9.20 8.34
CA ARG A 136 -9.84 10.22 8.69
C ARG A 136 -11.24 9.86 8.20
N TRP A 137 -11.35 9.28 7.01
CA TRP A 137 -12.62 8.83 6.44
C TRP A 137 -13.22 7.69 7.25
N LEU A 138 -12.40 6.73 7.63
CA LEU A 138 -12.81 5.62 8.49
C LEU A 138 -13.31 6.10 9.85
N HIS A 139 -12.58 6.96 10.56
CA HIS A 139 -12.99 7.52 11.83
C HIS A 139 -14.30 8.32 11.74
N ARG A 140 -14.47 9.11 10.68
CA ARG A 140 -15.72 9.87 10.46
C ARG A 140 -16.93 8.95 10.32
N ASN A 141 -16.77 7.82 9.65
CA ASN A 141 -17.85 6.85 9.44
C ASN A 141 -18.07 5.93 10.66
N ALA A 142 -17.08 5.83 11.56
CA ALA A 142 -17.13 5.03 12.77
C ALA A 142 -17.84 5.73 13.94
N PHE A 143 -18.31 6.97 13.76
CA PHE A 143 -18.94 7.72 14.86
C PHE A 143 -20.11 6.95 15.46
N GLY A 144 -20.11 6.76 16.80
CA GLY A 144 -21.11 6.00 17.54
C GLY A 144 -21.00 4.48 17.43
N MET A 145 -19.88 3.93 16.89
CA MET A 145 -19.63 2.50 16.76
C MET A 145 -18.58 2.00 17.76
N GLN A 146 -18.72 0.76 18.20
CA GLN A 146 -17.72 0.06 19.02
C GLN A 146 -16.67 -0.58 18.13
N VAL A 147 -15.73 0.23 17.65
CA VAL A 147 -14.68 -0.18 16.74
C VAL A 147 -13.36 0.52 17.07
N ALA A 148 -12.26 -0.22 16.99
CA ALA A 148 -10.90 0.30 17.00
C ALA A 148 -10.35 0.31 15.57
N ILE A 149 -9.70 1.41 15.18
CA ILE A 149 -9.06 1.59 13.87
C ILE A 149 -7.62 1.99 14.13
N GLU A 150 -6.70 1.15 13.70
CA GLU A 150 -5.26 1.35 13.86
C GLU A 150 -4.60 1.42 12.48
N GLU A 151 -3.79 2.45 12.23
CA GLU A 151 -2.93 2.50 11.06
C GLU A 151 -1.68 1.68 11.31
N ILE A 152 -1.51 0.60 10.56
CA ILE A 152 -0.39 -0.36 10.67
C ILE A 152 0.55 -0.32 9.46
N SER A 153 0.49 0.75 8.67
CA SER A 153 1.23 0.87 7.40
C SER A 153 2.74 0.68 7.57
N GLU A 154 3.32 1.25 8.62
CA GLU A 154 4.77 1.18 8.88
C GLU A 154 5.20 -0.13 9.57
N ALA A 155 4.27 -0.81 10.23
CA ALA A 155 4.54 -2.07 10.92
C ALA A 155 4.48 -3.29 9.99
N LEU A 156 3.94 -3.14 8.77
CA LEU A 156 3.67 -4.25 7.87
C LEU A 156 4.21 -3.98 6.47
N GLY A 157 5.31 -4.64 6.10
CA GLY A 157 5.77 -4.71 4.70
C GLY A 157 4.81 -5.54 3.85
N ALA A 158 4.68 -5.19 2.57
CA ALA A 158 3.80 -5.90 1.64
C ALA A 158 4.47 -6.09 0.28
N LEU A 159 4.34 -7.29 -0.24
CA LEU A 159 4.81 -7.66 -1.58
C LEU A 159 3.64 -8.19 -2.40
N ALA A 160 3.56 -7.76 -3.65
CA ALA A 160 2.62 -8.30 -4.62
C ALA A 160 3.36 -9.21 -5.60
N LEU A 161 3.04 -10.49 -5.58
CA LEU A 161 3.53 -11.47 -6.55
C LEU A 161 2.51 -11.59 -7.68
N GLN A 162 2.87 -11.11 -8.88
CA GLN A 162 1.96 -10.96 -10.01
C GLN A 162 2.47 -11.73 -11.22
N GLY A 163 1.55 -12.36 -11.97
CA GLY A 163 1.85 -13.05 -13.21
C GLY A 163 1.30 -14.47 -13.27
N PRO A 164 1.27 -15.11 -14.46
CA PRO A 164 0.64 -16.42 -14.67
C PRO A 164 1.29 -17.57 -13.87
N THR A 165 2.55 -17.43 -13.46
CA THR A 165 3.24 -18.46 -12.65
C THR A 165 3.28 -18.14 -11.16
N SER A 166 2.63 -17.05 -10.68
CA SER A 166 2.70 -16.56 -9.31
C SER A 166 2.24 -17.60 -8.28
N ALA A 167 1.13 -18.29 -8.53
CA ALA A 167 0.63 -19.32 -7.62
C ALA A 167 1.63 -20.48 -7.43
N ARG A 168 2.27 -20.94 -8.51
CA ARG A 168 3.29 -21.99 -8.46
C ARG A 168 4.52 -21.55 -7.69
N LEU A 169 4.96 -20.30 -7.89
CA LEU A 169 6.10 -19.75 -7.15
C LEU A 169 5.78 -19.60 -5.67
N LEU A 170 4.58 -19.11 -5.33
CA LEU A 170 4.16 -18.99 -3.94
C LEU A 170 4.14 -20.35 -3.26
N ALA A 171 3.54 -21.36 -3.88
CA ALA A 171 3.49 -22.73 -3.35
C ALA A 171 4.88 -23.38 -3.18
N ALA A 172 5.91 -22.93 -3.92
CA ALA A 172 7.26 -23.45 -3.78
C ALA A 172 8.06 -22.83 -2.62
N VAL A 173 7.58 -21.72 -2.04
CA VAL A 173 8.28 -20.96 -0.96
C VAL A 173 7.45 -20.79 0.31
N SER A 174 6.22 -21.29 0.31
CA SER A 174 5.30 -21.30 1.47
C SER A 174 4.89 -22.75 1.77
N ASP A 175 4.91 -23.10 3.05
CA ASP A 175 4.37 -24.36 3.57
C ASP A 175 2.82 -24.37 3.54
#